data_7b81005ff58939d659125afe7f646b64
#
_entry.id   7b81005ff58939d659125afe7f646b64
#
_cell.length_a   1.000
_cell.length_b   1.000
_cell.length_c   1.000
_cell.angle_alpha   90.00
_cell.angle_beta   90.00
_cell.angle_gamma   90.00
#
_symmetry.space_group_name_H-M   'P 1'
#
loop_
_entity.id
_entity.type
_entity.pdbx_description
1 polymer ?
#
loop_
_entity_poly.entity_id
_entity_poly.type
_entity_poly.pdbx_seq_one_letter_code
_entity_poly.pdbx_strand_id
1 'polypeptide(L)'
;VQIHLPTTGEGVKAYLSSGLIKGIGPALAERIVEKFGKHTFYVFEQCPQRLLEIPGISERKLEEIKESYRKSESLRKLSLFLSSAGVTPKKLKKIQEHFGDAAVSIVRKDPFRLCEIEGFGFQTVDPIARKVKNFKPDNPLRLRAAILYVLQVAESEGHLYLEVPEILQKVRTLIRQKGKDSIVTERKIRDAGNSLLGKNEPL
;
A
#
# COMPACT_ATOMS: atom_id res chain seq x y z
N VAL A 1 10.85 -12.11 1.85
CA VAL A 1 12.21 -11.59 2.04
C VAL A 1 12.09 -10.36 2.92
N GLN A 2 12.53 -10.47 4.17
CA GLN A 2 12.62 -9.31 5.06
C GLN A 2 13.79 -8.46 4.57
N ILE A 3 13.49 -7.28 4.03
CA ILE A 3 14.53 -6.32 3.66
C ILE A 3 14.86 -5.51 4.92
N HIS A 4 15.75 -6.05 5.76
CA HIS A 4 16.37 -5.28 6.83
C HIS A 4 17.40 -4.34 6.21
N LEU A 5 17.52 -3.11 6.75
CA LEU A 5 18.64 -2.26 6.41
C LEU A 5 19.94 -2.97 6.82
N PRO A 6 20.90 -3.08 5.90
CA PRO A 6 22.18 -3.69 6.23
C PRO A 6 22.90 -2.84 7.27
N THR A 7 23.45 -3.50 8.28
CA THR A 7 24.21 -2.87 9.37
C THR A 7 25.72 -2.88 9.14
N THR A 8 26.20 -3.71 8.19
CA THR A 8 27.59 -3.81 7.81
C THR A 8 27.94 -2.86 6.66
N GLY A 9 29.17 -2.32 6.63
CA GLY A 9 29.61 -1.41 5.58
C GLY A 9 29.48 -2.00 4.17
N GLU A 10 29.78 -3.28 3.98
CA GLU A 10 29.61 -3.98 2.69
C GLU A 10 28.16 -4.10 2.30
N GLY A 11 27.28 -4.41 3.23
CA GLY A 11 25.83 -4.47 2.98
C GLY A 11 25.24 -3.10 2.63
N VAL A 12 25.69 -2.04 3.29
CA VAL A 12 25.31 -0.64 2.96
C VAL A 12 25.76 -0.28 1.56
N LYS A 13 27.02 -0.60 1.19
CA LYS A 13 27.57 -0.38 -0.14
C LYS A 13 26.77 -1.14 -1.21
N ALA A 14 26.48 -2.42 -0.98
CA ALA A 14 25.66 -3.24 -1.87
C ALA A 14 24.25 -2.67 -2.04
N TYR A 15 23.61 -2.22 -0.97
CA TYR A 15 22.28 -1.58 -1.02
C TYR A 15 22.31 -0.28 -1.84
N LEU A 16 23.25 0.61 -1.59
CA LEU A 16 23.38 1.87 -2.31
C LEU A 16 23.66 1.68 -3.80
N SER A 17 24.48 0.66 -4.15
CA SER A 17 24.86 0.36 -5.52
C SER A 17 23.87 -0.53 -6.28
N SER A 18 22.82 -1.01 -5.64
CA SER A 18 21.83 -1.95 -6.22
C SER A 18 20.95 -1.34 -7.34
N GLY A 19 21.07 -0.04 -7.61
CA GLY A 19 20.22 0.69 -8.55
C GLY A 19 18.86 1.11 -7.98
N LEU A 20 18.56 0.77 -6.73
CA LEU A 20 17.35 1.22 -6.04
C LEU A 20 17.33 2.73 -5.80
N ILE A 21 18.53 3.33 -5.65
CA ILE A 21 18.68 4.77 -5.47
C ILE A 21 19.32 5.35 -6.73
N LYS A 22 18.53 6.08 -7.52
CA LYS A 22 19.02 6.74 -8.72
C LYS A 22 20.09 7.78 -8.36
N GLY A 23 21.11 7.88 -9.19
CA GLY A 23 22.21 8.82 -8.99
C GLY A 23 23.36 8.28 -8.16
N ILE A 24 23.24 7.08 -7.55
CA ILE A 24 24.32 6.42 -6.81
C ILE A 24 24.74 5.16 -7.57
N GLY A 25 25.90 5.23 -8.21
CA GLY A 25 26.59 4.08 -8.76
C GLY A 25 27.61 3.48 -7.78
N PRO A 26 28.26 2.35 -8.14
CA PRO A 26 29.21 1.65 -7.26
C PRO A 26 30.33 2.53 -6.69
N ALA A 27 30.96 3.35 -7.53
CA ALA A 27 32.04 4.25 -7.12
C ALA A 27 31.57 5.34 -6.12
N LEU A 28 30.35 5.85 -6.30
CA LEU A 28 29.81 6.85 -5.41
C LEU A 28 29.32 6.21 -4.09
N ALA A 29 28.73 5.02 -4.16
CA ALA A 29 28.35 4.24 -2.97
C ALA A 29 29.56 3.96 -2.08
N GLU A 30 30.71 3.59 -2.67
CA GLU A 30 31.97 3.37 -1.96
C GLU A 30 32.42 4.61 -1.20
N ARG A 31 32.53 5.76 -1.87
CA ARG A 31 32.93 7.04 -1.25
C ARG A 31 31.99 7.46 -0.11
N ILE A 32 30.68 7.24 -0.28
CA ILE A 32 29.68 7.54 0.75
C ILE A 32 29.90 6.66 1.98
N VAL A 33 30.10 5.35 1.77
CA VAL A 33 30.30 4.40 2.88
C VAL A 33 31.67 4.59 3.54
N GLU A 34 32.72 4.88 2.78
CA GLU A 34 34.04 5.22 3.34
C GLU A 34 33.98 6.44 4.26
N LYS A 35 33.22 7.48 3.86
CA LYS A 35 33.12 8.72 4.65
C LYS A 35 32.21 8.58 5.85
N PHE A 36 31.03 7.95 5.71
CA PHE A 36 30.00 7.93 6.74
C PHE A 36 29.87 6.59 7.48
N GLY A 37 30.40 5.50 6.92
CA GLY A 37 30.42 4.18 7.54
C GLY A 37 29.00 3.73 8.00
N LYS A 38 28.90 3.33 9.26
CA LYS A 38 27.64 2.92 9.89
C LYS A 38 26.59 4.05 10.00
N HIS A 39 27.00 5.30 9.86
CA HIS A 39 26.10 6.45 9.93
C HIS A 39 25.51 6.84 8.57
N THR A 40 25.80 6.10 7.51
CA THR A 40 25.33 6.41 6.16
C THR A 40 23.82 6.63 6.10
N PHE A 41 23.00 5.72 6.61
CA PHE A 41 21.55 5.88 6.59
C PHE A 41 21.05 7.05 7.46
N TYR A 42 21.70 7.30 8.59
CA TYR A 42 21.43 8.47 9.41
C TYR A 42 21.64 9.78 8.62
N VAL A 43 22.72 9.84 7.83
CA VAL A 43 23.02 11.00 6.97
C VAL A 43 21.93 11.18 5.92
N PHE A 44 21.48 10.11 5.26
CA PHE A 44 20.40 10.17 4.28
C PHE A 44 19.08 10.66 4.88
N GLU A 45 18.78 10.27 6.13
CA GLU A 45 17.50 10.55 6.79
C GLU A 45 17.48 11.90 7.52
N GLN A 46 18.57 12.25 8.19
CA GLN A 46 18.59 13.41 9.11
C GLN A 46 19.43 14.58 8.60
N CYS A 47 20.49 14.31 7.83
CA CYS A 47 21.45 15.32 7.42
C CYS A 47 21.85 15.18 5.96
N PRO A 48 20.91 15.11 4.99
CA PRO A 48 21.23 14.79 3.59
C PRO A 48 22.16 15.82 2.94
N GLN A 49 22.20 17.05 3.44
CA GLN A 49 23.11 18.08 2.94
C GLN A 49 24.60 17.68 3.08
N ARG A 50 24.93 16.82 4.04
CA ARG A 50 26.28 16.31 4.20
C ARG A 50 26.76 15.45 3.04
N LEU A 51 25.85 14.95 2.21
CA LEU A 51 26.22 14.25 0.98
C LEU A 51 26.95 15.17 -0.01
N LEU A 52 26.77 16.49 0.06
CA LEU A 52 27.54 17.46 -0.74
C LEU A 52 29.04 17.46 -0.40
N GLU A 53 29.43 16.94 0.76
CA GLU A 53 30.84 16.76 1.14
C GLU A 53 31.55 15.67 0.29
N ILE A 54 30.78 14.89 -0.48
CA ILE A 54 31.30 13.80 -1.32
C ILE A 54 31.60 14.35 -2.72
N PRO A 55 32.85 14.20 -3.23
CA PRO A 55 33.19 14.60 -4.58
C PRO A 55 32.31 13.89 -5.63
N GLY A 56 31.67 14.67 -6.49
CA GLY A 56 30.76 14.17 -7.52
C GLY A 56 29.28 14.20 -7.16
N ILE A 57 28.91 14.79 -6.01
CA ILE A 57 27.53 15.12 -5.65
C ILE A 57 27.37 16.65 -5.72
N SER A 58 26.66 17.12 -6.73
CA SER A 58 26.17 18.51 -6.85
C SER A 58 24.82 18.66 -6.14
N GLU A 59 24.38 19.90 -5.91
CA GLU A 59 23.05 20.19 -5.34
C GLU A 59 21.91 19.52 -6.14
N ARG A 60 21.97 19.62 -7.48
CA ARG A 60 21.00 18.95 -8.37
C ARG A 60 20.99 17.43 -8.14
N LYS A 61 22.17 16.84 -8.09
CA LYS A 61 22.31 15.40 -7.86
C LYS A 61 21.87 14.99 -6.46
N LEU A 62 22.10 15.83 -5.47
CA LEU A 62 21.58 15.63 -4.10
C LEU A 62 20.05 15.54 -4.09
N GLU A 63 19.35 16.42 -4.79
CA GLU A 63 17.89 16.38 -4.85
C GLU A 63 17.39 15.11 -5.56
N GLU A 64 18.03 14.68 -6.64
CA GLU A 64 17.71 13.41 -7.32
C GLU A 64 17.91 12.20 -6.38
N ILE A 65 19.00 12.19 -5.62
CA ILE A 65 19.30 11.14 -4.63
C ILE A 65 18.28 11.13 -3.50
N LYS A 66 17.95 12.29 -2.93
CA LYS A 66 16.96 12.43 -1.85
C LYS A 66 15.59 11.90 -2.27
N GLU A 67 15.12 12.30 -3.44
CA GLU A 67 13.81 11.86 -3.96
C GLU A 67 13.80 10.34 -4.20
N SER A 68 14.86 9.81 -4.79
CA SER A 68 14.98 8.37 -5.05
C SER A 68 15.10 7.55 -3.75
N TYR A 69 15.87 8.05 -2.78
CA TYR A 69 15.98 7.41 -1.46
C TYR A 69 14.63 7.36 -0.73
N ARG A 70 13.91 8.48 -0.73
CA ARG A 70 12.57 8.57 -0.12
C ARG A 70 11.60 7.57 -0.73
N LYS A 71 11.57 7.45 -2.06
CA LYS A 71 10.75 6.44 -2.76
C LYS A 71 11.13 5.02 -2.40
N SER A 72 12.43 4.73 -2.33
CA SER A 72 12.94 3.41 -1.93
C SER A 72 12.60 3.07 -0.47
N GLU A 73 12.70 4.03 0.43
CA GLU A 73 12.33 3.88 1.84
C GLU A 73 10.82 3.63 2.00
N SER A 74 10.01 4.41 1.30
CA SER A 74 8.56 4.27 1.30
C SER A 74 8.12 2.89 0.81
N LEU A 75 8.71 2.41 -0.30
CA LEU A 75 8.44 1.07 -0.83
C LEU A 75 8.86 -0.02 0.16
N ARG A 76 10.00 0.13 0.84
CA ARG A 76 10.47 -0.80 1.87
C ARG A 76 9.50 -0.85 3.06
N LYS A 77 9.08 0.30 3.58
CA LYS A 77 8.09 0.39 4.67
C LYS A 77 6.77 -0.30 4.28
N LEU A 78 6.32 -0.07 3.06
CA LEU A 78 5.12 -0.70 2.52
C LEU A 78 5.30 -2.23 2.38
N SER A 79 6.45 -2.68 1.87
CA SER A 79 6.78 -4.11 1.74
C SER A 79 6.78 -4.82 3.09
N LEU A 80 7.39 -4.23 4.11
CA LEU A 80 7.39 -4.75 5.47
C LEU A 80 5.97 -4.81 6.05
N PHE A 81 5.20 -3.74 5.87
CA PHE A 81 3.84 -3.66 6.36
C PHE A 81 2.91 -4.71 5.73
N LEU A 82 3.08 -4.99 4.43
CA LEU A 82 2.26 -5.95 3.68
C LEU A 82 2.90 -7.35 3.56
N SER A 83 4.03 -7.61 4.22
CA SER A 83 4.77 -8.87 4.12
C SER A 83 3.92 -10.10 4.47
N SER A 84 3.12 -10.02 5.54
CA SER A 84 2.20 -11.08 5.96
C SER A 84 1.04 -11.29 4.99
N ALA A 85 0.72 -10.31 4.17
CA ALA A 85 -0.40 -10.36 3.24
C ALA A 85 -0.07 -11.04 1.90
N GLY A 86 1.21 -11.36 1.64
CA GLY A 86 1.63 -12.04 0.41
C GLY A 86 1.46 -11.18 -0.85
N VAL A 87 1.59 -9.86 -0.71
CA VAL A 87 1.50 -8.92 -1.84
C VAL A 87 2.78 -8.99 -2.67
N THR A 88 2.63 -9.21 -3.98
CA THR A 88 3.78 -9.32 -4.89
C THR A 88 4.50 -7.99 -5.10
N PRO A 89 5.81 -7.99 -5.45
CA PRO A 89 6.57 -6.77 -5.71
C PRO A 89 5.92 -5.85 -6.76
N LYS A 90 5.33 -6.44 -7.82
CA LYS A 90 4.60 -5.68 -8.85
C LYS A 90 3.40 -4.93 -8.27
N LYS A 91 2.65 -5.58 -7.36
CA LYS A 91 1.52 -4.95 -6.67
C LYS A 91 1.97 -3.88 -5.68
N LEU A 92 3.06 -4.12 -4.95
CA LEU A 92 3.64 -3.12 -4.05
C LEU A 92 4.03 -1.84 -4.79
N LYS A 93 4.65 -1.99 -5.97
CA LYS A 93 5.01 -0.85 -6.82
C LYS A 93 3.80 -0.04 -7.25
N LYS A 94 2.72 -0.70 -7.72
CA LYS A 94 1.46 -0.03 -8.07
C LYS A 94 0.85 0.74 -6.88
N ILE A 95 0.87 0.15 -5.69
CA ILE A 95 0.37 0.81 -4.47
C ILE A 95 1.18 2.07 -4.17
N GLN A 96 2.50 1.98 -4.25
CA GLN A 96 3.38 3.12 -4.02
C GLN A 96 3.24 4.20 -5.10
N GLU A 97 3.11 3.83 -6.38
CA GLU A 97 2.89 4.77 -7.48
C GLU A 97 1.58 5.55 -7.30
N HIS A 98 0.53 4.89 -6.78
CA HIS A 98 -0.78 5.50 -6.58
C HIS A 98 -0.88 6.38 -5.32
N PHE A 99 -0.37 5.91 -4.18
CA PHE A 99 -0.51 6.58 -2.88
C PHE A 99 0.77 7.27 -2.38
N GLY A 100 1.89 7.09 -3.07
CA GLY A 100 3.18 7.67 -2.69
C GLY A 100 3.61 7.30 -1.27
N ASP A 101 4.17 8.26 -0.56
CA ASP A 101 4.67 8.10 0.81
C ASP A 101 3.56 7.85 1.84
N ALA A 102 2.31 8.21 1.51
CA ALA A 102 1.16 7.99 2.36
C ALA A 102 0.61 6.56 2.30
N ALA A 103 1.12 5.69 1.41
CA ALA A 103 0.60 4.35 1.17
C ALA A 103 0.40 3.52 2.45
N VAL A 104 1.39 3.48 3.34
CA VAL A 104 1.29 2.72 4.60
C VAL A 104 0.20 3.27 5.51
N SER A 105 0.09 4.59 5.65
CA SER A 105 -0.91 5.23 6.51
C SER A 105 -2.33 5.04 5.96
N ILE A 106 -2.50 5.16 4.65
CA ILE A 106 -3.77 4.95 3.96
C ILE A 106 -4.22 3.50 4.11
N VAL A 107 -3.38 2.52 3.75
CA VAL A 107 -3.73 1.09 3.83
C VAL A 107 -3.94 0.64 5.28
N ARG A 108 -3.24 1.23 6.24
CA ARG A 108 -3.46 0.98 7.66
C ARG A 108 -4.82 1.50 8.13
N LYS A 109 -5.25 2.67 7.67
CA LYS A 109 -6.54 3.28 8.03
C LYS A 109 -7.69 2.55 7.33
N ASP A 110 -7.59 2.39 6.03
CA ASP A 110 -8.59 1.74 5.18
C ASP A 110 -7.90 0.95 4.05
N PRO A 111 -7.69 -0.37 4.23
CA PRO A 111 -7.07 -1.20 3.20
C PRO A 111 -7.94 -1.37 1.95
N PHE A 112 -9.25 -1.12 2.01
CA PHE A 112 -10.13 -1.22 0.85
C PHE A 112 -9.95 -0.08 -0.14
N ARG A 113 -9.24 0.99 0.24
CA ARG A 113 -8.78 1.99 -0.72
C ARG A 113 -7.84 1.42 -1.80
N LEU A 114 -7.25 0.26 -1.55
CA LEU A 114 -6.52 -0.47 -2.60
C LEU A 114 -7.41 -0.80 -3.81
N CYS A 115 -8.74 -0.88 -3.65
CA CYS A 115 -9.65 -1.08 -4.77
C CYS A 115 -9.71 0.10 -5.76
N GLU A 116 -9.18 1.27 -5.40
CA GLU A 116 -9.03 2.42 -6.30
C GLU A 116 -7.95 2.16 -7.38
N ILE A 117 -7.08 1.16 -7.18
CA ILE A 117 -5.96 0.85 -8.06
C ILE A 117 -6.40 -0.21 -9.08
N GLU A 118 -6.14 0.04 -10.35
CA GLU A 118 -6.42 -0.94 -11.41
C GLU A 118 -5.76 -2.30 -11.16
N GLY A 119 -6.58 -3.36 -11.20
CA GLY A 119 -6.16 -4.73 -10.91
C GLY A 119 -6.19 -5.11 -9.42
N PHE A 120 -6.79 -4.26 -8.57
CA PHE A 120 -7.04 -4.55 -7.16
C PHE A 120 -8.55 -4.60 -6.86
N GLY A 121 -9.26 -5.54 -7.48
CA GLY A 121 -10.67 -5.76 -7.14
C GLY A 121 -10.85 -6.29 -5.70
N PHE A 122 -12.08 -6.22 -5.20
CA PHE A 122 -12.46 -6.65 -3.85
C PHE A 122 -11.92 -8.04 -3.49
N GLN A 123 -12.01 -9.02 -4.40
CA GLN A 123 -11.52 -10.39 -4.17
C GLN A 123 -10.00 -10.47 -3.91
N THR A 124 -9.24 -9.53 -4.47
CA THR A 124 -7.80 -9.41 -4.21
C THR A 124 -7.53 -8.68 -2.89
N VAL A 125 -8.31 -7.65 -2.59
CA VAL A 125 -8.07 -6.75 -1.45
C VAL A 125 -8.60 -7.34 -0.15
N ASP A 126 -9.72 -8.04 -0.15
CA ASP A 126 -10.33 -8.59 1.07
C ASP A 126 -9.40 -9.54 1.85
N PRO A 127 -8.66 -10.49 1.21
CA PRO A 127 -7.66 -11.30 1.91
C PRO A 127 -6.50 -10.46 2.48
N ILE A 128 -6.06 -9.42 1.76
CA ILE A 128 -5.01 -8.49 2.23
C ILE A 128 -5.50 -7.75 3.47
N ALA A 129 -6.68 -7.15 3.40
CA ALA A 129 -7.30 -6.39 4.48
C ALA A 129 -7.42 -7.21 5.77
N ARG A 130 -7.85 -8.46 5.65
CA ARG A 130 -7.99 -9.37 6.79
C ARG A 130 -6.65 -9.71 7.44
N LYS A 131 -5.59 -9.88 6.67
CA LYS A 131 -4.25 -10.15 7.20
C LYS A 131 -3.62 -8.92 7.85
N VAL A 132 -3.87 -7.74 7.29
CA VAL A 132 -3.28 -6.49 7.79
C VAL A 132 -3.95 -6.01 9.08
N LYS A 133 -5.27 -6.15 9.19
CA LYS A 133 -6.04 -5.51 10.28
C LYS A 133 -7.04 -6.42 10.97
N ASN A 134 -7.07 -7.72 10.64
CA ASN A 134 -8.01 -8.69 11.20
C ASN A 134 -9.48 -8.19 11.24
N PHE A 135 -9.94 -7.66 10.11
CA PHE A 135 -11.31 -7.14 10.00
C PHE A 135 -12.35 -8.20 10.34
N LYS A 136 -13.33 -7.80 11.13
CA LYS A 136 -14.54 -8.63 11.35
C LYS A 136 -15.31 -8.77 10.03
N PRO A 137 -16.02 -9.89 9.84
CA PRO A 137 -16.80 -10.13 8.62
C PRO A 137 -17.77 -9.01 8.26
N ASP A 138 -18.31 -8.34 9.27
CA ASP A 138 -19.32 -7.29 9.19
C ASP A 138 -18.76 -5.86 9.28
N ASN A 139 -17.45 -5.70 9.12
CA ASN A 139 -16.82 -4.38 9.18
C ASN A 139 -17.42 -3.44 8.11
N PRO A 140 -17.84 -2.20 8.47
CA PRO A 140 -18.47 -1.28 7.52
C PRO A 140 -17.61 -0.97 6.28
N LEU A 141 -16.30 -0.80 6.43
CA LEU A 141 -15.38 -0.56 5.29
C LEU A 141 -15.38 -1.75 4.32
N ARG A 142 -15.42 -2.98 4.85
CA ARG A 142 -15.50 -4.20 4.05
C ARG A 142 -16.82 -4.27 3.28
N LEU A 143 -17.95 -3.99 3.96
CA LEU A 143 -19.28 -4.03 3.36
C LEU A 143 -19.43 -2.96 2.27
N ARG A 144 -18.94 -1.74 2.52
CA ARG A 144 -18.92 -0.65 1.52
C ARG A 144 -18.13 -1.04 0.28
N ALA A 145 -16.93 -1.59 0.46
CA ALA A 145 -16.09 -2.05 -0.66
C ALA A 145 -16.75 -3.20 -1.45
N ALA A 146 -17.43 -4.11 -0.76
CA ALA A 146 -18.19 -5.19 -1.40
C ALA A 146 -19.37 -4.67 -2.23
N ILE A 147 -20.11 -3.68 -1.71
CA ILE A 147 -21.21 -3.03 -2.44
C ILE A 147 -20.67 -2.35 -3.71
N LEU A 148 -19.64 -1.53 -3.57
CA LEU A 148 -19.03 -0.84 -4.72
C LEU A 148 -18.53 -1.82 -5.78
N TYR A 149 -17.92 -2.93 -5.36
CA TYR A 149 -17.47 -3.95 -6.29
C TYR A 149 -18.64 -4.63 -7.03
N VAL A 150 -19.74 -4.95 -6.34
CA VAL A 150 -20.94 -5.53 -6.96
C VAL A 150 -21.52 -4.58 -8.01
N LEU A 151 -21.57 -3.28 -7.71
CA LEU A 151 -22.06 -2.26 -8.64
C LEU A 151 -21.13 -2.11 -9.86
N GLN A 152 -19.81 -2.11 -9.65
CA GLN A 152 -18.84 -2.05 -10.76
C GLN A 152 -18.93 -3.26 -11.68
N VAL A 153 -19.12 -4.47 -11.13
CA VAL A 153 -19.33 -5.68 -11.94
C VAL A 153 -20.61 -5.55 -12.76
N ALA A 154 -21.71 -5.13 -12.14
CA ALA A 154 -22.98 -4.95 -12.86
C ALA A 154 -22.87 -3.90 -13.98
N GLU A 155 -22.18 -2.78 -13.72
CA GLU A 155 -21.90 -1.77 -14.75
C GLU A 155 -21.11 -2.36 -15.92
N SER A 156 -20.08 -3.17 -15.64
CA SER A 156 -19.28 -3.85 -16.68
C SER A 156 -20.08 -4.88 -17.49
N GLU A 157 -21.14 -5.42 -16.91
CA GLU A 157 -22.12 -6.31 -17.56
C GLU A 157 -23.23 -5.57 -18.33
N GLY A 158 -23.21 -4.23 -18.31
CA GLY A 158 -24.17 -3.37 -19.02
C GLY A 158 -25.43 -3.04 -18.24
N HIS A 159 -25.49 -3.33 -16.93
CA HIS A 159 -26.61 -2.94 -16.08
C HIS A 159 -26.53 -1.46 -15.70
N LEU A 160 -27.59 -0.70 -15.91
CA LEU A 160 -27.67 0.71 -15.54
C LEU A 160 -28.03 0.92 -14.06
N TYR A 161 -28.64 -0.07 -13.42
CA TYR A 161 -29.01 -0.09 -12.01
C TYR A 161 -29.14 -1.54 -11.52
N LEU A 162 -29.12 -1.72 -10.22
CA LEU A 162 -29.47 -2.95 -9.54
C LEU A 162 -30.50 -2.63 -8.45
N GLU A 163 -31.46 -3.52 -8.28
CA GLU A 163 -32.42 -3.42 -7.17
C GLU A 163 -31.76 -3.77 -5.81
N VAL A 164 -32.22 -3.14 -4.74
CA VAL A 164 -31.65 -3.37 -3.39
C VAL A 164 -31.61 -4.84 -2.97
N PRO A 165 -32.67 -5.68 -3.21
CA PRO A 165 -32.62 -7.10 -2.89
C PRO A 165 -31.51 -7.84 -3.63
N GLU A 166 -31.27 -7.46 -4.89
CA GLU A 166 -30.26 -8.08 -5.72
C GLU A 166 -28.84 -7.69 -5.23
N ILE A 167 -28.62 -6.42 -4.88
CA ILE A 167 -27.37 -5.97 -4.26
C ILE A 167 -27.10 -6.76 -2.97
N LEU A 168 -28.10 -6.90 -2.10
CA LEU A 168 -27.97 -7.64 -0.84
C LEU A 168 -27.56 -9.09 -1.07
N GLN A 169 -28.17 -9.76 -2.04
CA GLN A 169 -27.88 -11.15 -2.39
C GLN A 169 -26.47 -11.29 -2.96
N LYS A 170 -26.08 -10.43 -3.94
CA LYS A 170 -24.74 -10.46 -4.56
C LYS A 170 -23.65 -10.16 -3.53
N VAL A 171 -23.84 -9.17 -2.66
CA VAL A 171 -22.90 -8.84 -1.57
C VAL A 171 -22.76 -10.00 -0.60
N ARG A 172 -23.85 -10.64 -0.15
CA ARG A 172 -23.80 -11.82 0.72
C ARG A 172 -23.02 -12.95 0.09
N THR A 173 -23.26 -13.25 -1.18
CA THR A 173 -22.53 -14.29 -1.93
C THR A 173 -21.04 -13.97 -2.00
N LEU A 174 -20.68 -12.71 -2.29
CA LEU A 174 -19.31 -12.26 -2.41
C LEU A 174 -18.51 -12.38 -1.11
N ILE A 175 -19.14 -11.97 0.03
CA ILE A 175 -18.46 -11.92 1.33
C ILE A 175 -18.58 -13.20 2.14
N ARG A 176 -19.28 -14.22 1.63
CA ARG A 176 -19.57 -15.49 2.31
C ARG A 176 -18.30 -16.17 2.80
N GLN A 177 -18.31 -16.55 4.08
CA GLN A 177 -17.22 -17.30 4.73
C GLN A 177 -17.82 -18.50 5.43
N LYS A 178 -17.26 -19.70 5.18
CA LYS A 178 -17.69 -20.92 5.88
C LYS A 178 -17.70 -20.70 7.40
N GLY A 179 -18.86 -20.91 8.03
CA GLY A 179 -19.04 -20.84 9.48
C GLY A 179 -19.21 -19.45 10.10
N LYS A 180 -19.26 -18.37 9.30
CA LYS A 180 -19.43 -16.98 9.82
C LYS A 180 -20.55 -16.19 9.13
N ASP A 181 -21.42 -16.86 8.39
CA ASP A 181 -22.47 -16.22 7.58
C ASP A 181 -23.53 -15.50 8.42
N SER A 182 -23.74 -15.95 9.67
CA SER A 182 -24.76 -15.38 10.58
C SER A 182 -24.45 -13.98 11.12
N ILE A 183 -23.19 -13.51 10.98
CA ILE A 183 -22.76 -12.23 11.56
C ILE A 183 -23.12 -11.06 10.64
N VAL A 184 -23.21 -11.29 9.33
CA VAL A 184 -23.51 -10.25 8.34
C VAL A 184 -25.01 -10.25 8.03
N THR A 185 -25.73 -9.34 8.69
CA THR A 185 -27.16 -9.14 8.48
C THR A 185 -27.45 -8.18 7.33
N GLU A 186 -28.63 -8.26 6.73
CA GLU A 186 -29.09 -7.30 5.69
C GLU A 186 -29.02 -5.87 6.18
N ARG A 187 -29.43 -5.63 7.42
CA ARG A 187 -29.38 -4.31 8.04
C ARG A 187 -27.98 -3.71 7.96
N LYS A 188 -26.94 -4.45 8.31
CA LYS A 188 -25.54 -3.97 8.24
C LYS A 188 -25.10 -3.63 6.82
N ILE A 189 -25.55 -4.41 5.83
CA ILE A 189 -25.24 -4.11 4.41
C ILE A 189 -25.97 -2.83 3.98
N ARG A 190 -27.26 -2.66 4.37
CA ARG A 190 -28.04 -1.43 4.10
C ARG A 190 -27.39 -0.21 4.76
N ASP A 191 -27.03 -0.32 6.05
CA ASP A 191 -26.35 0.77 6.77
C ASP A 191 -25.03 1.20 6.08
N ALA A 192 -24.27 0.23 5.61
CA ALA A 192 -23.06 0.50 4.83
C ALA A 192 -23.37 1.20 3.48
N GLY A 193 -24.42 0.79 2.79
CA GLY A 193 -24.89 1.42 1.54
C GLY A 193 -25.37 2.86 1.78
N ASN A 194 -26.17 3.09 2.80
CA ASN A 194 -26.64 4.43 3.16
C ASN A 194 -25.47 5.38 3.47
N SER A 195 -24.43 4.87 4.13
CA SER A 195 -23.22 5.68 4.39
C SER A 195 -22.47 6.08 3.12
N LEU A 196 -22.58 5.34 2.03
CA LEU A 196 -22.02 5.73 0.71
C LEU A 196 -22.81 6.88 0.07
N LEU A 197 -24.11 6.93 0.30
CA LEU A 197 -25.00 7.97 -0.22
C LEU A 197 -24.97 9.27 0.59
N GLY A 198 -24.20 9.32 1.69
CA GLY A 198 -24.21 10.46 2.62
C GLY A 198 -25.52 10.62 3.39
N LYS A 199 -26.41 9.61 3.38
CA LYS A 199 -27.66 9.62 4.09
C LYS A 199 -27.49 8.91 5.43
N ASN A 200 -27.72 9.62 6.51
CA ASN A 200 -27.76 9.03 7.86
C ASN A 200 -29.17 8.45 8.22
N GLU A 201 -30.14 8.55 7.32
CA GLU A 201 -31.48 8.00 7.51
C GLU A 201 -31.60 6.62 6.84
N PRO A 202 -32.28 5.65 7.50
CA PRO A 202 -32.50 4.33 6.93
C PRO A 202 -33.41 4.41 5.69
N LEU A 203 -33.04 3.66 4.64
CA LEU A 203 -33.91 3.36 3.50
C LEU A 203 -35.04 2.45 3.92
#